data_798caa2a38e37375d7cc8d925e6a2abd
#
_entry.id   798caa2a38e37375d7cc8d925e6a2abd
#
_cell.length_a   1.000
_cell.length_b   1.000
_cell.length_c   1.000
_cell.angle_alpha   90.00
_cell.angle_beta   90.00
_cell.angle_gamma   90.00
#
_symmetry.space_group_name_H-M   'P 1'
#
loop_
_entity.id
_entity.type
_entity.pdbx_description
1 polymer ?
#
loop_
_entity_poly.entity_id
_entity_poly.type
_entity_poly.pdbx_seq_one_letter_code
_entity_poly.pdbx_strand_id
1 'polypeptide(L)'
;MAVPGEDQRDWEFAEVHGCEIIRTVQPPDDFDGDAYLGDGQAINSGFLDGMAVGEAKAAASDWLEAEGLGVRKVNYRLRDWLLSRQRYWGCPIPIIYCDSCGEQPVPVDQLPVELPDDVEFMPTGRSPLTTHDGFLTATCPSCDGPARRETDTMDTFVDSSWYFLRFTDPWNDEAPFSPDSAARWLPVDQYIGGVEHAILHLMYARFFTKALADLGVAPPGLREPFQRLFTQGMIRLGGTKMSKSKGNLVAPEPILDRQGADALRLAHLQVKPPQEGVGWEDFGIDGCAKFLARVWRLAAPGSDLWTDARAGDTTGADADIDRATHRLVARITDEYDRWSYNTAIAGFMEFTNTLYRYVQADDGPHTDTLDAAIDALLQVMAPAAPHLCAELWEMRRGGHVHLEAWPEADPAKLVDDTVTMVIQVNGKVRDRVEVPADLDEAAAEALALASDKVLAALAGGVPRRVIVRAPKLVNVVV
;
A
#
# COMPACT_ATOMS: atom_id res chain seq x y z
N MET A 1 1.29 42.69 2.97
CA MET A 1 2.63 43.16 3.42
C MET A 1 3.60 42.70 2.37
N ALA A 2 4.46 43.61 1.87
CA ALA A 2 5.52 43.26 0.92
C ALA A 2 6.87 43.33 1.66
N VAL A 3 7.74 42.37 1.42
CA VAL A 3 9.04 42.25 2.08
C VAL A 3 10.13 41.91 1.06
N PRO A 4 10.43 42.84 0.15
CA PRO A 4 11.31 42.53 -1.00
C PRO A 4 12.71 42.05 -0.61
N GLY A 5 13.21 42.41 0.56
CA GLY A 5 14.51 41.89 1.05
C GLY A 5 14.52 40.37 1.34
N GLU A 6 13.36 39.78 1.66
CA GLU A 6 13.17 38.41 2.16
C GLU A 6 12.10 37.59 1.42
N ASP A 7 11.59 38.10 0.29
CA ASP A 7 10.68 37.37 -0.61
C ASP A 7 11.08 37.62 -2.07
N GLN A 8 11.36 36.55 -2.81
CA GLN A 8 11.86 36.64 -4.18
C GLN A 8 10.86 37.31 -5.14
N ARG A 9 9.56 37.10 -4.97
CA ARG A 9 8.53 37.72 -5.83
C ARG A 9 8.37 39.19 -5.54
N ASP A 10 8.45 39.56 -4.27
CA ASP A 10 8.43 40.96 -3.86
C ASP A 10 9.71 41.67 -4.35
N TRP A 11 10.85 40.98 -4.33
CA TRP A 11 12.12 41.50 -4.91
C TRP A 11 11.96 41.81 -6.38
N GLU A 12 11.55 40.82 -7.19
CA GLU A 12 11.34 40.96 -8.63
C GLU A 12 10.33 42.07 -8.95
N PHE A 13 9.26 42.18 -8.16
CA PHE A 13 8.30 43.24 -8.31
C PHE A 13 8.93 44.63 -8.00
N ALA A 14 9.70 44.73 -6.92
CA ALA A 14 10.36 45.96 -6.53
C ALA A 14 11.36 46.45 -7.59
N GLU A 15 12.14 45.53 -8.18
CA GLU A 15 13.05 45.85 -9.30
C GLU A 15 12.29 46.38 -10.52
N VAL A 16 11.25 45.69 -10.97
CA VAL A 16 10.44 46.08 -12.13
C VAL A 16 9.81 47.46 -11.95
N HIS A 17 9.39 47.79 -10.74
CA HIS A 17 8.69 49.05 -10.44
C HIS A 17 9.58 50.14 -9.83
N GLY A 18 10.88 49.87 -9.67
CA GLY A 18 11.84 50.85 -9.10
C GLY A 18 11.57 51.18 -7.63
N CYS A 19 11.03 50.22 -6.87
CA CYS A 19 10.83 50.38 -5.42
C CYS A 19 12.12 50.18 -4.66
N GLU A 20 12.32 50.89 -3.57
CA GLU A 20 13.46 50.68 -2.69
C GLU A 20 13.39 49.32 -2.00
N ILE A 21 14.50 48.57 -2.00
CA ILE A 21 14.63 47.26 -1.36
C ILE A 21 15.51 47.42 -0.10
N ILE A 22 14.92 47.21 1.06
CA ILE A 22 15.61 47.26 2.34
C ILE A 22 15.61 45.83 2.92
N ARG A 23 16.80 45.29 3.18
CA ARG A 23 16.92 44.00 3.87
C ARG A 23 16.62 44.20 5.36
N THR A 24 15.83 43.28 5.91
CA THR A 24 15.46 43.24 7.31
C THR A 24 16.06 42.06 8.08
N VAL A 25 16.70 41.16 7.35
CA VAL A 25 17.47 40.03 7.90
C VAL A 25 18.90 40.07 7.35
N GLN A 26 19.90 39.96 8.22
CA GLN A 26 21.32 39.93 7.86
C GLN A 26 21.63 38.58 7.15
N PRO A 27 22.01 38.60 5.87
CA PRO A 27 22.49 37.42 5.20
C PRO A 27 23.93 37.09 5.63
N PRO A 28 24.45 35.87 5.36
CA PRO A 28 25.87 35.55 5.47
C PRO A 28 26.74 36.44 4.58
N ASP A 29 28.01 36.64 4.98
CA ASP A 29 28.94 37.54 4.29
C ASP A 29 29.22 37.15 2.83
N ASP A 30 29.04 35.87 2.49
CA ASP A 30 29.23 35.30 1.15
C ASP A 30 27.95 35.21 0.33
N PHE A 31 26.84 35.77 0.80
CA PHE A 31 25.57 35.77 0.09
C PHE A 31 25.57 36.82 -1.04
N ASP A 32 25.45 36.37 -2.28
CA ASP A 32 25.44 37.17 -3.50
C ASP A 32 24.09 37.17 -4.25
N GLY A 33 23.05 36.60 -3.63
CA GLY A 33 21.71 36.48 -4.22
C GLY A 33 20.81 37.70 -4.03
N ASP A 34 19.63 37.65 -4.65
CA ASP A 34 18.58 38.65 -4.58
C ASP A 34 17.91 38.71 -3.17
N ALA A 35 16.69 38.19 -3.01
CA ALA A 35 16.07 38.07 -1.71
C ALA A 35 16.73 37.04 -0.82
N TYR A 36 16.96 37.35 0.45
CA TYR A 36 17.51 36.38 1.41
C TYR A 36 16.39 35.69 2.17
N LEU A 37 16.21 34.40 1.93
CA LEU A 37 15.13 33.57 2.50
C LEU A 37 15.56 32.78 3.75
N GLY A 38 16.79 32.94 4.22
CA GLY A 38 17.36 32.21 5.33
C GLY A 38 17.14 32.85 6.70
N ASP A 39 17.69 32.21 7.72
CA ASP A 39 17.72 32.75 9.09
C ASP A 39 18.93 33.66 9.30
N GLY A 40 18.76 34.68 10.17
CA GLY A 40 19.80 35.63 10.49
C GLY A 40 19.37 36.53 11.66
N GLN A 41 20.14 37.61 11.89
CA GLN A 41 19.74 38.66 12.82
C GLN A 41 18.90 39.72 12.11
N ALA A 42 17.89 40.21 12.80
CA ALA A 42 17.12 41.36 12.31
C ALA A 42 18.02 42.61 12.21
N ILE A 43 17.90 43.30 11.08
CA ILE A 43 18.59 44.60 10.79
C ILE A 43 17.58 45.58 10.20
N ASN A 44 17.84 46.85 10.27
CA ASN A 44 16.99 47.92 9.75
C ASN A 44 15.51 47.85 10.24
N SER A 45 15.29 47.26 11.41
CA SER A 45 13.99 46.90 11.97
C SER A 45 13.73 47.55 13.34
N GLY A 46 14.50 48.54 13.69
CA GLY A 46 14.33 49.35 14.92
C GLY A 46 14.52 48.52 16.19
N PHE A 47 13.49 48.41 17.02
CA PHE A 47 13.59 47.69 18.30
C PHE A 47 13.82 46.14 18.15
N LEU A 48 13.72 45.63 16.95
CA LEU A 48 13.98 44.21 16.64
C LEU A 48 15.42 43.94 16.23
N ASP A 49 16.21 44.99 15.97
CA ASP A 49 17.59 44.84 15.48
C ASP A 49 18.45 44.01 16.42
N GLY A 50 19.20 43.06 15.85
CA GLY A 50 20.05 42.13 16.57
C GLY A 50 19.35 40.87 17.11
N MET A 51 18.03 40.77 17.04
CA MET A 51 17.28 39.59 17.43
C MET A 51 17.36 38.52 16.33
N ALA A 52 17.40 37.25 16.70
CA ALA A 52 17.19 36.17 15.73
C ALA A 52 15.77 36.25 15.13
N VAL A 53 15.58 35.79 13.88
CA VAL A 53 14.29 35.88 13.15
C VAL A 53 13.11 35.38 13.99
N GLY A 54 13.27 34.25 14.70
CA GLY A 54 12.22 33.71 15.57
C GLY A 54 11.85 34.62 16.74
N GLU A 55 12.85 35.21 17.39
CA GLU A 55 12.68 36.14 18.50
C GLU A 55 12.07 37.48 18.01
N ALA A 56 12.55 37.98 16.88
CA ALA A 56 12.02 39.20 16.27
C ALA A 56 10.53 39.05 15.89
N LYS A 57 10.12 37.90 15.33
CA LYS A 57 8.70 37.62 15.05
C LYS A 57 7.83 37.59 16.30
N ALA A 58 8.34 36.98 17.40
CA ALA A 58 7.64 36.95 18.67
C ALA A 58 7.50 38.36 19.26
N ALA A 59 8.61 39.12 19.34
CA ALA A 59 8.64 40.48 19.87
C ALA A 59 7.76 41.48 19.06
N ALA A 60 7.76 41.36 17.72
CA ALA A 60 6.87 42.14 16.87
C ALA A 60 5.41 41.81 17.12
N SER A 61 5.07 40.55 17.31
CA SER A 61 3.68 40.14 17.63
C SER A 61 3.25 40.64 19.01
N ASP A 62 4.12 40.55 20.00
CA ASP A 62 3.86 41.06 21.36
C ASP A 62 3.66 42.59 21.37
N TRP A 63 4.48 43.32 20.62
CA TRP A 63 4.33 44.76 20.45
C TRP A 63 3.02 45.14 19.77
N LEU A 64 2.65 44.45 18.68
CA LEU A 64 1.37 44.71 17.97
C LEU A 64 0.15 44.48 18.89
N GLU A 65 0.20 43.44 19.74
CA GLU A 65 -0.88 43.18 20.71
C GLU A 65 -0.91 44.26 21.82
N ALA A 66 0.24 44.64 22.32
CA ALA A 66 0.35 45.67 23.36
C ALA A 66 -0.18 47.05 22.90
N GLU A 67 0.13 47.41 21.65
CA GLU A 67 -0.37 48.67 21.04
C GLU A 67 -1.81 48.57 20.52
N GLY A 68 -2.48 47.42 20.61
CA GLY A 68 -3.84 47.21 20.11
C GLY A 68 -3.96 47.27 18.58
N LEU A 69 -2.85 47.13 17.86
CA LEU A 69 -2.77 47.21 16.41
C LEU A 69 -2.98 45.86 15.73
N GLY A 70 -2.91 44.75 16.47
CA GLY A 70 -3.07 43.39 15.95
C GLY A 70 -3.40 42.37 17.04
N VAL A 71 -3.76 41.19 16.63
CA VAL A 71 -3.99 40.02 17.51
C VAL A 71 -3.24 38.84 16.93
N ARG A 72 -2.49 38.12 17.79
CA ARG A 72 -1.84 36.90 17.40
C ARG A 72 -2.86 35.85 17.01
N LYS A 73 -2.72 35.30 15.81
CA LYS A 73 -3.64 34.28 15.29
C LYS A 73 -2.88 33.06 14.78
N VAL A 74 -3.35 31.91 15.15
CA VAL A 74 -2.86 30.62 14.59
C VAL A 74 -3.71 30.29 13.37
N ASN A 75 -3.10 30.26 12.20
CA ASN A 75 -3.74 29.81 10.99
C ASN A 75 -3.27 28.38 10.68
N TYR A 76 -4.20 27.46 10.63
CA TYR A 76 -3.91 26.11 10.20
C TYR A 76 -3.81 26.05 8.67
N ARG A 77 -2.85 25.29 8.14
CA ARG A 77 -2.73 25.06 6.68
C ARG A 77 -3.80 24.13 6.12
N LEU A 78 -4.53 23.44 7.01
CA LEU A 78 -5.66 22.62 6.64
C LEU A 78 -6.87 23.54 6.35
N ARG A 79 -7.44 23.39 5.16
CA ARG A 79 -8.69 24.10 4.82
C ARG A 79 -9.86 23.43 5.52
N ASP A 80 -10.89 24.22 5.83
CA ASP A 80 -12.15 23.68 6.34
C ASP A 80 -12.75 22.69 5.34
N TRP A 81 -13.35 21.66 5.87
CA TRP A 81 -14.01 20.65 5.05
C TRP A 81 -15.37 21.16 4.62
N LEU A 82 -15.72 20.91 3.38
CA LEU A 82 -17.05 21.19 2.87
C LEU A 82 -17.98 20.06 3.32
N LEU A 83 -18.99 20.39 4.12
CA LEU A 83 -19.98 19.44 4.59
C LEU A 83 -21.02 19.13 3.52
N SER A 84 -21.42 20.12 2.73
CA SER A 84 -22.55 20.06 1.80
C SER A 84 -22.15 20.22 0.34
N ARG A 85 -22.98 19.67 -0.55
CA ARG A 85 -22.90 19.81 -2.00
C ARG A 85 -24.28 20.12 -2.59
N GLN A 86 -24.29 21.04 -3.54
CA GLN A 86 -25.47 21.45 -4.32
C GLN A 86 -25.72 20.45 -5.46
N ARG A 87 -26.03 19.21 -5.09
CA ARG A 87 -26.28 18.11 -6.04
C ARG A 87 -27.32 17.13 -5.51
N TYR A 88 -27.93 16.37 -6.40
CA TYR A 88 -28.91 15.34 -6.04
C TYR A 88 -28.26 14.18 -5.26
N TRP A 89 -27.15 13.64 -5.77
CA TRP A 89 -26.53 12.44 -5.22
C TRP A 89 -25.73 12.75 -3.94
N GLY A 90 -26.15 12.14 -2.86
CA GLY A 90 -25.53 12.23 -1.54
C GLY A 90 -26.54 11.98 -0.43
N CYS A 91 -26.08 11.86 0.80
CA CYS A 91 -26.96 11.74 1.97
C CYS A 91 -27.66 13.08 2.22
N PRO A 92 -29.02 13.16 2.28
CA PRO A 92 -29.73 14.38 2.59
C PRO A 92 -29.37 14.91 3.99
N ILE A 93 -29.25 16.24 4.11
CA ILE A 93 -28.99 16.88 5.40
C ILE A 93 -30.31 17.03 6.15
N PRO A 94 -30.48 16.48 7.36
CA PRO A 94 -31.76 16.40 8.06
C PRO A 94 -32.11 17.73 8.78
N ILE A 95 -32.16 18.83 8.02
CA ILE A 95 -32.49 20.16 8.53
C ILE A 95 -33.72 20.72 7.79
N ILE A 96 -34.55 21.44 8.54
CA ILE A 96 -35.75 22.15 8.09
C ILE A 96 -35.59 23.63 8.43
N TYR A 97 -35.88 24.51 7.49
CA TYR A 97 -35.84 25.96 7.67
C TYR A 97 -37.26 26.53 7.84
N CYS A 98 -37.53 27.09 8.98
CA CYS A 98 -38.78 27.73 9.32
C CYS A 98 -38.56 29.25 9.43
N ASP A 99 -39.41 30.06 8.79
CA ASP A 99 -39.28 31.52 8.83
C ASP A 99 -39.49 32.10 10.26
N SER A 100 -40.22 31.38 11.12
CA SER A 100 -40.50 31.82 12.52
C SER A 100 -39.54 31.22 13.53
N CYS A 101 -39.09 29.96 13.33
CA CYS A 101 -38.31 29.21 14.32
C CYS A 101 -36.83 29.04 13.94
N GLY A 102 -36.46 29.47 12.73
CA GLY A 102 -35.10 29.25 12.20
C GLY A 102 -34.83 27.79 11.79
N GLU A 103 -33.58 27.38 11.91
CA GLU A 103 -33.12 26.03 11.61
C GLU A 103 -33.63 25.02 12.63
N GLN A 104 -34.26 23.95 12.16
CA GLN A 104 -34.81 22.90 12.99
C GLN A 104 -34.33 21.52 12.49
N PRO A 105 -33.92 20.59 13.38
CA PRO A 105 -33.64 19.24 12.96
C PRO A 105 -34.92 18.51 12.54
N VAL A 106 -34.79 17.61 11.54
CA VAL A 106 -35.87 16.66 11.23
C VAL A 106 -36.08 15.77 12.44
N PRO A 107 -37.34 15.55 12.90
CA PRO A 107 -37.63 14.63 14.00
C PRO A 107 -37.09 13.21 13.72
N VAL A 108 -36.64 12.53 14.79
CA VAL A 108 -35.99 11.21 14.67
C VAL A 108 -36.93 10.17 14.05
N ASP A 109 -38.23 10.24 14.36
CA ASP A 109 -39.27 9.38 13.80
C ASP A 109 -39.59 9.62 12.32
N GLN A 110 -39.01 10.68 11.73
CA GLN A 110 -39.09 10.99 10.29
C GLN A 110 -37.77 10.72 9.54
N LEU A 111 -36.80 10.10 10.20
CA LEU A 111 -35.56 9.65 9.57
C LEU A 111 -35.70 8.21 9.05
N PRO A 112 -34.97 7.88 7.96
CA PRO A 112 -34.11 8.74 7.16
C PRO A 112 -34.89 9.71 6.26
N VAL A 113 -34.25 10.85 5.91
CA VAL A 113 -34.74 11.71 4.84
C VAL A 113 -34.36 11.04 3.51
N GLU A 114 -35.36 10.59 2.76
CA GLU A 114 -35.16 9.89 1.49
C GLU A 114 -35.09 10.86 0.31
N LEU A 115 -34.24 10.53 -0.66
CA LEU A 115 -34.20 11.26 -1.93
C LEU A 115 -35.42 10.86 -2.79
N PRO A 116 -36.07 11.82 -3.48
CA PRO A 116 -37.19 11.49 -4.38
C PRO A 116 -36.71 10.77 -5.63
N ASP A 117 -37.43 9.75 -6.08
CA ASP A 117 -37.10 8.96 -7.27
C ASP A 117 -37.55 9.63 -8.58
N ASP A 118 -38.50 10.55 -8.53
CA ASP A 118 -39.15 11.21 -9.66
C ASP A 118 -38.53 12.57 -10.01
N VAL A 119 -37.21 12.70 -9.84
CA VAL A 119 -36.47 13.94 -10.08
C VAL A 119 -36.13 14.14 -11.54
N GLU A 120 -36.44 15.32 -12.07
CA GLU A 120 -36.02 15.72 -13.41
C GLU A 120 -34.62 16.33 -13.40
N PHE A 121 -33.69 15.67 -14.10
CA PHE A 121 -32.28 16.13 -14.21
C PHE A 121 -32.11 17.13 -15.34
N MET A 122 -32.15 18.42 -15.03
CA MET A 122 -31.93 19.49 -15.98
C MET A 122 -30.53 20.10 -15.82
N PRO A 123 -29.82 20.45 -16.90
CA PRO A 123 -28.46 21.03 -16.84
C PRO A 123 -28.48 22.50 -16.42
N THR A 124 -29.14 22.83 -15.32
CA THR A 124 -29.30 24.20 -14.81
C THR A 124 -28.15 24.68 -13.92
N GLY A 125 -27.22 23.78 -13.54
CA GLY A 125 -26.17 24.06 -12.56
C GLY A 125 -26.66 24.17 -11.12
N ARG A 126 -27.94 23.86 -10.85
CA ARG A 126 -28.56 23.83 -9.52
C ARG A 126 -28.94 22.39 -9.14
N SER A 127 -28.99 22.11 -7.83
CA SER A 127 -29.50 20.82 -7.35
C SER A 127 -30.95 20.66 -7.79
N PRO A 128 -31.34 19.52 -8.39
CA PRO A 128 -32.74 19.25 -8.77
C PRO A 128 -33.68 19.25 -7.56
N LEU A 129 -33.17 18.98 -6.34
CA LEU A 129 -33.95 19.05 -5.12
C LEU A 129 -34.52 20.44 -4.82
N THR A 130 -33.91 21.50 -5.36
CA THR A 130 -34.38 22.88 -5.20
C THR A 130 -35.67 23.18 -5.97
N THR A 131 -36.05 22.35 -6.93
CA THR A 131 -37.22 22.48 -7.79
C THR A 131 -38.23 21.36 -7.59
N HIS A 132 -37.99 20.42 -6.70
CA HIS A 132 -38.87 19.30 -6.39
C HIS A 132 -39.80 19.66 -5.23
N ASP A 133 -41.02 20.14 -5.50
CA ASP A 133 -41.94 20.64 -4.49
C ASP A 133 -42.24 19.65 -3.38
N GLY A 134 -42.39 18.36 -3.70
CA GLY A 134 -42.66 17.27 -2.74
C GLY A 134 -41.53 17.05 -1.74
N PHE A 135 -40.27 17.27 -2.17
CA PHE A 135 -39.12 17.19 -1.29
C PHE A 135 -38.91 18.47 -0.51
N LEU A 136 -39.04 19.63 -1.17
CA LEU A 136 -38.73 20.92 -0.59
C LEU A 136 -39.69 21.31 0.53
N THR A 137 -40.98 21.00 0.38
CA THR A 137 -42.03 21.36 1.34
C THR A 137 -41.96 20.53 2.61
N ALA A 138 -41.95 21.20 3.76
CA ALA A 138 -41.95 20.55 5.08
C ALA A 138 -42.82 21.31 6.07
N THR A 139 -43.16 20.66 7.17
CA THR A 139 -43.80 21.28 8.33
C THR A 139 -42.77 21.46 9.44
N CYS A 140 -42.76 22.65 10.05
CA CYS A 140 -41.87 22.94 11.15
C CYS A 140 -42.19 22.07 12.40
N PRO A 141 -41.25 21.30 12.95
CA PRO A 141 -41.52 20.45 14.12
C PRO A 141 -41.77 21.24 15.43
N SER A 142 -41.46 22.56 15.43
CA SER A 142 -41.60 23.36 16.64
C SER A 142 -42.85 24.22 16.67
N CYS A 143 -43.43 24.61 15.53
CA CYS A 143 -44.60 25.50 15.47
C CYS A 143 -45.69 25.01 14.50
N ASP A 144 -45.54 23.87 13.87
CA ASP A 144 -46.44 23.32 12.88
C ASP A 144 -46.72 24.21 11.67
N GLY A 145 -45.95 25.31 11.50
CA GLY A 145 -46.06 26.20 10.39
C GLY A 145 -45.34 25.65 9.12
N PRO A 146 -45.56 26.33 7.95
CA PRO A 146 -44.89 25.96 6.71
C PRO A 146 -43.38 26.15 6.84
N ALA A 147 -42.62 25.23 6.28
CA ALA A 147 -41.18 25.23 6.32
C ALA A 147 -40.58 24.59 5.06
N ARG A 148 -39.29 24.63 4.89
CA ARG A 148 -38.59 24.09 3.73
C ARG A 148 -37.47 23.17 4.20
N ARG A 149 -37.27 22.04 3.50
CA ARG A 149 -36.10 21.15 3.73
C ARG A 149 -34.84 21.77 3.18
N GLU A 150 -33.72 21.36 3.77
CA GLU A 150 -32.42 21.53 3.17
C GLU A 150 -32.33 20.75 1.84
N THR A 151 -31.80 21.39 0.80
CA THR A 151 -31.70 20.83 -0.57
C THR A 151 -30.27 20.44 -0.94
N ASP A 152 -29.30 20.79 -0.12
CA ASP A 152 -27.95 20.29 -0.24
C ASP A 152 -27.89 18.85 0.27
N THR A 153 -27.01 18.06 -0.33
CA THR A 153 -26.65 16.74 0.20
C THR A 153 -25.28 16.78 0.84
N MET A 154 -25.00 15.84 1.73
CA MET A 154 -23.69 15.75 2.35
C MET A 154 -22.61 15.41 1.31
N ASP A 155 -21.40 15.92 1.51
CA ASP A 155 -20.24 15.50 0.77
C ASP A 155 -19.99 14.00 0.99
N THR A 156 -19.64 13.27 -0.06
CA THR A 156 -19.39 11.82 0.02
C THR A 156 -18.25 11.44 0.98
N PHE A 157 -17.35 12.38 1.31
CA PHE A 157 -16.37 12.15 2.36
C PHE A 157 -16.99 12.03 3.75
N VAL A 158 -18.15 12.62 4.00
CA VAL A 158 -18.88 12.44 5.26
C VAL A 158 -19.29 10.98 5.41
N ASP A 159 -19.90 10.39 4.37
CA ASP A 159 -20.31 8.99 4.37
C ASP A 159 -19.10 8.05 4.48
N SER A 160 -18.05 8.31 3.71
CA SER A 160 -16.83 7.50 3.73
C SER A 160 -16.03 7.60 5.02
N SER A 161 -16.33 8.58 5.87
CA SER A 161 -15.62 8.81 7.13
C SER A 161 -15.95 7.81 8.23
N TRP A 162 -17.04 7.07 8.12
CA TRP A 162 -17.51 6.18 9.17
C TRP A 162 -18.05 4.83 8.67
N TYR A 163 -18.02 4.54 7.38
CA TYR A 163 -18.57 3.31 6.81
C TYR A 163 -18.01 2.05 7.47
N PHE A 164 -16.75 2.05 7.87
CA PHE A 164 -16.10 0.93 8.56
C PHE A 164 -16.69 0.66 9.95
N LEU A 165 -17.23 1.68 10.61
CA LEU A 165 -18.03 1.52 11.83
C LEU A 165 -19.38 0.85 11.51
N ARG A 166 -20.10 1.33 10.49
CA ARG A 166 -21.37 0.73 10.04
C ARG A 166 -21.20 -0.72 9.62
N PHE A 167 -20.08 -1.08 9.00
CA PHE A 167 -19.79 -2.46 8.59
C PHE A 167 -19.67 -3.45 9.75
N THR A 168 -19.42 -2.98 10.97
CA THR A 168 -19.39 -3.86 12.15
C THR A 168 -20.78 -4.36 12.56
N ASP A 169 -21.84 -3.64 12.13
CA ASP A 169 -23.23 -3.96 12.45
C ASP A 169 -24.18 -3.41 11.37
N PRO A 170 -24.11 -3.93 10.12
CA PRO A 170 -24.75 -3.33 8.96
C PRO A 170 -26.29 -3.44 8.94
N TRP A 171 -26.84 -4.35 9.73
CA TRP A 171 -28.28 -4.63 9.79
C TRP A 171 -28.99 -4.03 11.01
N ASN A 172 -28.30 -3.15 11.74
CA ASN A 172 -28.86 -2.49 12.92
C ASN A 172 -29.86 -1.40 12.48
N ASP A 173 -31.12 -1.58 12.85
CA ASP A 173 -32.19 -0.62 12.54
C ASP A 173 -32.43 0.40 13.66
N GLU A 174 -31.84 0.19 14.85
CA GLU A 174 -32.05 1.06 16.01
C GLU A 174 -30.97 2.10 16.21
N ALA A 175 -29.73 1.81 15.73
CA ALA A 175 -28.57 2.66 15.89
C ALA A 175 -27.65 2.61 14.67
N PRO A 176 -26.74 3.58 14.47
CA PRO A 176 -25.76 3.56 13.39
C PRO A 176 -24.89 2.29 13.39
N PHE A 177 -24.59 1.76 14.56
CA PHE A 177 -23.89 0.50 14.84
C PHE A 177 -23.94 0.21 16.34
N SER A 178 -23.72 -1.05 16.73
CA SER A 178 -23.55 -1.42 18.15
C SER A 178 -22.15 -1.02 18.64
N PRO A 179 -22.03 -0.29 19.77
CA PRO A 179 -20.73 0.00 20.38
C PRO A 179 -19.92 -1.26 20.71
N ASP A 180 -20.57 -2.35 21.11
CA ASP A 180 -19.91 -3.62 21.42
C ASP A 180 -19.34 -4.27 20.17
N SER A 181 -20.09 -4.26 19.06
CA SER A 181 -19.58 -4.73 17.77
C SER A 181 -18.40 -3.89 17.29
N ALA A 182 -18.50 -2.58 17.39
CA ALA A 182 -17.41 -1.68 17.07
C ALA A 182 -16.16 -1.94 17.94
N ALA A 183 -16.34 -2.13 19.26
CA ALA A 183 -15.22 -2.43 20.17
C ALA A 183 -14.54 -3.78 19.86
N ARG A 184 -15.27 -4.74 19.31
CA ARG A 184 -14.74 -6.06 18.93
C ARG A 184 -13.90 -6.01 17.63
N TRP A 185 -14.33 -5.21 16.64
CA TRP A 185 -13.77 -5.22 15.30
C TRP A 185 -12.80 -4.08 15.01
N LEU A 186 -12.76 -3.04 15.85
CA LEU A 186 -11.94 -1.86 15.63
C LEU A 186 -10.87 -1.70 16.73
N PRO A 187 -9.72 -1.08 16.40
CA PRO A 187 -9.37 -0.51 15.09
C PRO A 187 -9.19 -1.57 14.00
N VAL A 188 -9.44 -1.20 12.73
CA VAL A 188 -9.18 -2.07 11.57
C VAL A 188 -7.70 -2.45 11.54
N ASP A 189 -7.40 -3.75 11.45
CA ASP A 189 -6.03 -4.27 11.55
C ASP A 189 -5.11 -3.76 10.44
N GLN A 190 -5.61 -3.76 9.20
CA GLN A 190 -4.87 -3.33 8.03
C GLN A 190 -5.76 -2.51 7.09
N TYR A 191 -5.32 -1.30 6.77
CA TYR A 191 -6.02 -0.40 5.84
C TYR A 191 -5.15 -0.11 4.62
N ILE A 192 -5.76 -0.14 3.42
CA ILE A 192 -5.03 -0.05 2.17
C ILE A 192 -5.68 1.03 1.31
N GLY A 193 -4.87 1.93 0.74
CA GLY A 193 -5.38 2.96 -0.15
C GLY A 193 -4.27 3.76 -0.81
N GLY A 194 -4.65 4.66 -1.72
CA GLY A 194 -3.70 5.58 -2.35
C GLY A 194 -3.16 6.61 -1.37
N VAL A 195 -1.92 7.04 -1.57
CA VAL A 195 -1.26 8.04 -0.71
C VAL A 195 -2.02 9.37 -0.66
N GLU A 196 -2.77 9.73 -1.71
CA GLU A 196 -3.59 10.94 -1.77
C GLU A 196 -4.66 11.00 -0.66
N HIS A 197 -5.11 9.87 -0.16
CA HIS A 197 -6.09 9.79 0.92
C HIS A 197 -5.53 10.17 2.28
N ALA A 198 -4.22 10.29 2.44
CA ALA A 198 -3.59 10.75 3.68
C ALA A 198 -4.08 12.14 4.11
N ILE A 199 -4.36 13.03 3.15
CA ILE A 199 -4.87 14.40 3.37
C ILE A 199 -6.36 14.56 3.03
N LEU A 200 -7.04 13.49 2.66
CA LEU A 200 -8.46 13.46 2.30
C LEU A 200 -9.21 12.50 3.24
N HIS A 201 -9.62 11.35 2.74
CA HIS A 201 -10.42 10.37 3.47
C HIS A 201 -9.86 10.01 4.86
N LEU A 202 -8.56 9.80 5.00
CA LEU A 202 -7.98 9.40 6.31
C LEU A 202 -8.09 10.50 7.35
N MET A 203 -7.98 11.79 6.96
CA MET A 203 -8.18 12.91 7.88
C MET A 203 -9.62 12.96 8.37
N TYR A 204 -10.59 12.80 7.46
CA TYR A 204 -12.00 12.74 7.81
C TYR A 204 -12.33 11.54 8.70
N ALA A 205 -11.87 10.34 8.33
CA ALA A 205 -12.11 9.12 9.11
C ALA A 205 -11.57 9.23 10.54
N ARG A 206 -10.37 9.76 10.72
CA ARG A 206 -9.76 9.99 12.03
C ARG A 206 -10.52 11.03 12.85
N PHE A 207 -10.92 12.13 12.22
CA PHE A 207 -11.74 13.16 12.89
C PHE A 207 -13.09 12.59 13.33
N PHE A 208 -13.80 11.91 12.43
CA PHE A 208 -15.11 11.31 12.71
C PHE A 208 -15.03 10.28 13.85
N THR A 209 -14.04 9.41 13.82
CA THR A 209 -13.83 8.41 14.88
C THR A 209 -13.68 9.08 16.26
N LYS A 210 -12.86 10.14 16.33
CA LYS A 210 -12.65 10.89 17.59
C LYS A 210 -13.92 11.61 18.03
N ALA A 211 -14.62 12.26 17.11
CA ALA A 211 -15.86 12.97 17.41
C ALA A 211 -16.97 12.03 17.90
N LEU A 212 -17.14 10.87 17.23
CA LEU A 212 -18.12 9.86 17.67
C LEU A 212 -17.79 9.25 19.02
N ALA A 213 -16.50 9.06 19.34
CA ALA A 213 -16.07 8.61 20.65
C ALA A 213 -16.32 9.68 21.74
N ASP A 214 -16.06 10.95 21.45
CA ASP A 214 -16.29 12.06 22.36
C ASP A 214 -17.81 12.29 22.62
N LEU A 215 -18.65 12.00 21.63
CA LEU A 215 -20.11 12.05 21.74
C LEU A 215 -20.71 10.78 22.40
N GLY A 216 -19.90 9.79 22.72
CA GLY A 216 -20.37 8.54 23.32
C GLY A 216 -21.12 7.61 22.35
N VAL A 217 -21.03 7.84 21.05
CA VAL A 217 -21.62 7.00 20.00
C VAL A 217 -20.69 5.82 19.65
N ALA A 218 -19.38 6.06 19.58
CA ALA A 218 -18.38 5.02 19.41
C ALA A 218 -17.69 4.69 20.75
N PRO A 219 -16.99 3.54 20.87
CA PRO A 219 -16.26 3.18 22.08
C PRO A 219 -15.30 4.31 22.51
N PRO A 220 -15.29 4.75 23.78
CA PRO A 220 -14.52 5.92 24.24
C PRO A 220 -13.01 5.78 24.02
N GLY A 221 -12.49 4.55 23.99
CA GLY A 221 -11.07 4.24 23.75
C GLY A 221 -10.68 4.26 22.27
N LEU A 222 -11.63 4.31 21.35
CA LEU A 222 -11.38 4.29 19.91
C LEU A 222 -10.99 5.69 19.43
N ARG A 223 -9.68 5.95 19.34
CA ARG A 223 -9.15 7.26 18.91
C ARG A 223 -8.59 7.26 17.49
N GLU A 224 -8.13 6.09 17.01
CA GLU A 224 -7.64 5.89 15.65
C GLU A 224 -8.41 4.73 15.00
N PRO A 225 -8.96 4.92 13.80
CA PRO A 225 -9.80 3.90 13.16
C PRO A 225 -9.01 2.73 12.58
N PHE A 226 -7.72 2.95 12.24
CA PHE A 226 -6.87 2.00 11.53
C PHE A 226 -5.58 1.76 12.31
N GLN A 227 -5.22 0.49 12.51
CA GLN A 227 -4.01 0.12 13.25
C GLN A 227 -2.75 0.25 12.37
N ARG A 228 -2.83 -0.23 11.14
CA ARG A 228 -1.74 -0.16 10.16
C ARG A 228 -2.26 0.37 8.84
N LEU A 229 -1.51 1.27 8.23
CA LEU A 229 -1.79 1.81 6.91
C LEU A 229 -0.74 1.29 5.92
N PHE A 230 -1.22 0.80 4.78
CA PHE A 230 -0.41 0.49 3.63
C PHE A 230 -0.81 1.39 2.46
N THR A 231 0.13 2.20 1.96
CA THR A 231 -0.12 3.08 0.83
C THR A 231 0.42 2.46 -0.45
N GLN A 232 -0.44 2.27 -1.43
CA GLN A 232 -0.08 1.73 -2.73
C GLN A 232 0.36 2.82 -3.70
N GLY A 233 1.26 2.44 -4.61
CA GLY A 233 1.70 3.30 -5.70
C GLY A 233 0.61 3.53 -6.75
N MET A 234 0.83 4.49 -7.62
CA MET A 234 -0.13 4.85 -8.67
C MET A 234 0.24 4.24 -10.01
N ILE A 235 -0.73 3.61 -10.67
CA ILE A 235 -0.61 3.17 -12.06
C ILE A 235 -0.87 4.36 -12.98
N ARG A 236 0.04 4.58 -13.92
CA ARG A 236 0.01 5.69 -14.87
C ARG A 236 -0.03 5.17 -16.30
N LEU A 237 -0.65 5.91 -17.21
CA LEU A 237 -0.58 5.65 -18.64
C LEU A 237 0.10 6.84 -19.34
N GLY A 238 1.14 6.57 -20.09
CA GLY A 238 1.95 7.63 -20.71
C GLY A 238 2.52 8.64 -19.69
N GLY A 239 2.94 8.14 -18.51
CA GLY A 239 3.49 8.97 -17.43
C GLY A 239 2.45 9.78 -16.63
N THR A 240 1.17 9.77 -17.01
CA THR A 240 0.11 10.55 -16.36
C THR A 240 -0.89 9.68 -15.61
N LYS A 241 -1.49 10.23 -14.52
CA LYS A 241 -2.58 9.57 -13.82
C LYS A 241 -3.75 9.31 -14.78
N MET A 242 -4.27 8.07 -14.78
CA MET A 242 -5.48 7.72 -15.51
C MET A 242 -6.71 8.44 -14.94
N SER A 243 -7.54 8.99 -15.80
CA SER A 243 -8.80 9.62 -15.40
C SER A 243 -9.83 9.65 -16.54
N LYS A 244 -11.12 9.59 -16.20
CA LYS A 244 -12.22 9.70 -17.17
C LYS A 244 -12.15 11.00 -17.96
N SER A 245 -11.84 12.11 -17.31
CA SER A 245 -11.77 13.44 -17.95
C SER A 245 -10.65 13.57 -18.98
N LYS A 246 -9.58 12.78 -18.87
CA LYS A 246 -8.47 12.75 -19.82
C LYS A 246 -8.65 11.72 -20.93
N GLY A 247 -9.64 10.83 -20.81
CA GLY A 247 -9.88 9.76 -21.78
C GLY A 247 -8.77 8.71 -21.85
N ASN A 248 -7.89 8.65 -20.84
CA ASN A 248 -6.73 7.75 -20.80
C ASN A 248 -6.97 6.57 -19.82
N LEU A 249 -8.18 6.03 -19.79
CA LEU A 249 -8.49 4.84 -19.01
C LEU A 249 -8.22 3.58 -19.82
N VAL A 250 -7.73 2.55 -19.15
CA VAL A 250 -7.67 1.18 -19.67
C VAL A 250 -8.81 0.38 -19.07
N ALA A 251 -9.75 -0.05 -19.91
CA ALA A 251 -10.86 -0.91 -19.51
C ALA A 251 -10.34 -2.35 -19.30
N PRO A 252 -10.69 -3.02 -18.20
CA PRO A 252 -10.23 -4.39 -17.94
C PRO A 252 -10.90 -5.43 -18.80
N GLU A 253 -12.16 -5.20 -19.27
CA GLU A 253 -12.99 -6.19 -19.94
C GLU A 253 -12.29 -6.85 -21.15
N PRO A 254 -11.67 -6.12 -22.10
CA PRO A 254 -10.98 -6.76 -23.23
C PRO A 254 -9.79 -7.65 -22.82
N ILE A 255 -9.21 -7.39 -21.63
CA ILE A 255 -8.12 -8.20 -21.07
C ILE A 255 -8.69 -9.45 -20.43
N LEU A 256 -9.77 -9.31 -19.65
CA LEU A 256 -10.48 -10.41 -19.03
C LEU A 256 -10.96 -11.43 -20.07
N ASP A 257 -11.52 -10.94 -21.16
CA ASP A 257 -12.02 -11.79 -22.26
C ASP A 257 -10.90 -12.57 -22.97
N ARG A 258 -9.70 -11.99 -23.07
CA ARG A 258 -8.58 -12.62 -23.79
C ARG A 258 -7.66 -13.47 -22.91
N GLN A 259 -7.29 -12.98 -21.75
CA GLN A 259 -6.27 -13.57 -20.88
C GLN A 259 -6.82 -14.08 -19.55
N GLY A 260 -8.04 -13.71 -19.18
CA GLY A 260 -8.66 -14.07 -17.92
C GLY A 260 -8.23 -13.17 -16.74
N ALA A 261 -9.01 -13.26 -15.67
CA ALA A 261 -8.81 -12.41 -14.48
C ALA A 261 -7.47 -12.70 -13.76
N ASP A 262 -7.08 -13.96 -13.66
CA ASP A 262 -5.85 -14.34 -12.96
C ASP A 262 -4.59 -13.83 -13.65
N ALA A 263 -4.56 -13.75 -14.99
CA ALA A 263 -3.44 -13.17 -15.71
C ALA A 263 -3.27 -11.68 -15.41
N LEU A 264 -4.39 -10.94 -15.38
CA LEU A 264 -4.41 -9.52 -15.02
C LEU A 264 -4.00 -9.31 -13.56
N ARG A 265 -4.51 -10.13 -12.63
CA ARG A 265 -4.13 -10.08 -11.21
C ARG A 265 -2.64 -10.30 -11.00
N LEU A 266 -2.09 -11.37 -11.59
CA LEU A 266 -0.65 -11.66 -11.50
C LEU A 266 0.20 -10.54 -12.09
N ALA A 267 -0.20 -9.96 -13.22
CA ALA A 267 0.54 -8.85 -13.83
C ALA A 267 0.61 -7.63 -12.90
N HIS A 268 -0.50 -7.29 -12.21
CA HIS A 268 -0.51 -6.20 -11.21
C HIS A 268 0.41 -6.49 -10.02
N LEU A 269 0.39 -7.72 -9.52
CA LEU A 269 1.18 -8.11 -8.36
C LEU A 269 2.68 -8.29 -8.67
N GLN A 270 3.01 -8.68 -9.92
CA GLN A 270 4.38 -8.99 -10.35
C GLN A 270 5.22 -7.76 -10.67
N VAL A 271 4.61 -6.70 -11.22
CA VAL A 271 5.32 -5.64 -11.92
C VAL A 271 6.33 -4.90 -11.06
N LYS A 272 5.97 -4.60 -9.80
CA LYS A 272 6.81 -3.92 -8.80
C LYS A 272 6.29 -4.16 -7.38
N PRO A 273 7.07 -3.81 -6.35
CA PRO A 273 6.53 -3.68 -4.99
C PRO A 273 5.29 -2.78 -4.99
N PRO A 274 4.19 -3.15 -4.28
CA PRO A 274 2.92 -2.44 -4.34
C PRO A 274 2.97 -0.96 -3.96
N GLN A 275 4.00 -0.52 -3.20
CA GLN A 275 4.21 0.86 -2.80
C GLN A 275 4.72 1.75 -3.94
N GLU A 276 5.29 1.16 -4.99
CA GLU A 276 5.90 1.90 -6.08
C GLU A 276 4.90 2.24 -7.17
N GLY A 277 5.05 3.43 -7.75
CA GLY A 277 4.31 3.80 -8.95
C GLY A 277 4.85 3.08 -10.18
N VAL A 278 3.95 2.73 -11.11
CA VAL A 278 4.29 1.95 -12.31
C VAL A 278 3.58 2.49 -13.55
N GLY A 279 4.21 2.33 -14.72
CA GLY A 279 3.57 2.54 -16.02
C GLY A 279 2.68 1.34 -16.39
N TRP A 280 1.52 1.60 -16.98
CA TRP A 280 0.66 0.53 -17.51
C TRP A 280 1.39 -0.30 -18.58
N GLU A 281 2.28 0.34 -19.31
CA GLU A 281 3.08 -0.24 -20.36
C GLU A 281 4.05 -1.32 -19.87
N ASP A 282 4.38 -1.32 -18.58
CA ASP A 282 5.31 -2.27 -17.96
C ASP A 282 4.63 -3.61 -17.56
N PHE A 283 3.29 -3.70 -17.71
CA PHE A 283 2.53 -4.88 -17.31
C PHE A 283 2.68 -6.03 -18.31
N GLY A 284 3.35 -7.09 -17.89
CA GLY A 284 3.59 -8.30 -18.70
C GLY A 284 2.43 -9.30 -18.71
N ILE A 285 1.20 -8.90 -19.04
CA ILE A 285 -0.01 -9.74 -18.91
C ILE A 285 0.09 -11.04 -19.73
N ASP A 286 0.59 -10.97 -20.97
CA ASP A 286 0.78 -12.16 -21.82
C ASP A 286 1.78 -13.16 -21.22
N GLY A 287 2.81 -12.66 -20.51
CA GLY A 287 3.75 -13.50 -19.77
C GLY A 287 3.09 -14.25 -18.63
N CYS A 288 2.23 -13.56 -17.88
CA CYS A 288 1.42 -14.15 -16.80
C CYS A 288 0.44 -15.21 -17.34
N ALA A 289 -0.26 -14.93 -18.45
CA ALA A 289 -1.15 -15.89 -19.08
C ALA A 289 -0.42 -17.17 -19.51
N LYS A 290 0.77 -17.03 -20.12
CA LYS A 290 1.63 -18.17 -20.47
C LYS A 290 2.10 -18.95 -19.24
N PHE A 291 2.42 -18.27 -18.17
CA PHE A 291 2.79 -18.91 -16.91
C PHE A 291 1.61 -19.73 -16.34
N LEU A 292 0.41 -19.15 -16.28
CA LEU A 292 -0.79 -19.85 -15.83
C LEU A 292 -1.11 -21.09 -16.69
N ALA A 293 -0.97 -20.98 -18.00
CA ALA A 293 -1.13 -22.13 -18.91
C ALA A 293 -0.11 -23.26 -18.64
N ARG A 294 1.11 -22.91 -18.24
CA ARG A 294 2.11 -23.90 -17.81
C ARG A 294 1.72 -24.58 -16.49
N VAL A 295 1.22 -23.81 -15.52
CA VAL A 295 0.71 -24.38 -14.25
C VAL A 295 -0.45 -25.31 -14.53
N TRP A 296 -1.39 -24.91 -15.39
CA TRP A 296 -2.51 -25.76 -15.82
C TRP A 296 -2.00 -27.09 -16.39
N ARG A 297 -1.11 -27.02 -17.38
CA ARG A 297 -0.56 -28.22 -18.03
C ARG A 297 0.18 -29.13 -17.05
N LEU A 298 0.85 -28.56 -16.04
CA LEU A 298 1.54 -29.34 -15.02
C LEU A 298 0.57 -30.02 -14.04
N ALA A 299 -0.49 -29.32 -13.64
CA ALA A 299 -1.34 -29.72 -12.51
C ALA A 299 -2.65 -30.43 -12.94
N ALA A 300 -3.11 -30.29 -14.19
CA ALA A 300 -4.36 -30.88 -14.64
C ALA A 300 -4.30 -32.40 -14.59
N PRO A 301 -5.34 -33.09 -14.09
CA PRO A 301 -5.42 -34.56 -14.12
C PRO A 301 -5.31 -35.09 -15.54
N GLY A 302 -4.51 -36.15 -15.72
CA GLY A 302 -4.28 -36.76 -17.03
C GLY A 302 -3.32 -35.96 -17.93
N SER A 303 -2.55 -35.05 -17.38
CA SER A 303 -1.47 -34.36 -18.08
C SER A 303 -0.47 -35.35 -18.71
N ASP A 304 -0.03 -35.04 -19.91
CA ASP A 304 1.02 -35.77 -20.63
C ASP A 304 2.39 -35.72 -19.91
N LEU A 305 2.58 -34.77 -18.99
CA LEU A 305 3.78 -34.63 -18.17
C LEU A 305 3.89 -35.72 -17.07
N TRP A 306 2.82 -36.47 -16.81
CA TRP A 306 2.80 -37.51 -15.77
C TRP A 306 2.94 -38.93 -16.32
N THR A 307 3.13 -39.10 -17.64
CA THR A 307 3.15 -40.41 -18.28
C THR A 307 4.24 -41.33 -17.74
N ASP A 308 5.38 -40.76 -17.37
CA ASP A 308 6.54 -41.50 -16.86
C ASP A 308 6.65 -41.45 -15.32
N ALA A 309 5.55 -41.11 -14.63
CA ALA A 309 5.54 -41.04 -13.18
C ALA A 309 5.68 -42.44 -12.56
N ARG A 310 6.57 -42.56 -11.61
CA ARG A 310 6.91 -43.79 -10.89
C ARG A 310 6.34 -43.81 -9.47
N ALA A 311 6.14 -45.02 -8.96
CA ALA A 311 5.80 -45.31 -7.57
C ALA A 311 6.92 -46.10 -6.90
N GLY A 312 6.91 -46.18 -5.58
CA GLY A 312 7.86 -47.01 -4.81
C GLY A 312 8.87 -46.13 -4.05
N ASP A 313 10.13 -46.60 -4.02
CA ASP A 313 11.14 -45.89 -3.22
C ASP A 313 11.50 -44.51 -3.81
N THR A 314 11.69 -43.55 -2.93
CA THR A 314 12.11 -42.18 -3.29
C THR A 314 13.62 -42.13 -3.54
N THR A 315 14.01 -41.22 -4.43
CA THR A 315 15.43 -40.96 -4.79
C THR A 315 15.90 -39.64 -4.17
N GLY A 316 17.18 -39.30 -4.36
CA GLY A 316 17.71 -38.00 -3.97
C GLY A 316 17.00 -36.84 -4.67
N ALA A 317 16.61 -37.00 -5.94
CA ALA A 317 15.85 -36.01 -6.69
C ALA A 317 14.46 -35.71 -6.09
N ASP A 318 13.80 -36.76 -5.57
CA ASP A 318 12.50 -36.62 -4.90
C ASP A 318 12.65 -35.89 -3.58
N ALA A 319 13.69 -36.18 -2.81
CA ALA A 319 14.02 -35.46 -1.58
C ALA A 319 14.36 -33.98 -1.86
N ASP A 320 14.97 -33.67 -3.00
CA ASP A 320 15.24 -32.27 -3.41
C ASP A 320 13.97 -31.55 -3.75
N ILE A 321 12.99 -32.16 -4.41
CA ILE A 321 11.67 -31.58 -4.67
C ILE A 321 10.89 -31.37 -3.38
N ASP A 322 10.90 -32.35 -2.48
CA ASP A 322 10.26 -32.25 -1.19
C ASP A 322 10.83 -31.02 -0.38
N ARG A 323 12.16 -30.90 -0.31
CA ARG A 323 12.80 -29.74 0.29
C ARG A 323 12.43 -28.42 -0.42
N ALA A 324 12.43 -28.42 -1.75
CA ALA A 324 12.06 -27.21 -2.53
C ALA A 324 10.61 -26.82 -2.29
N THR A 325 9.71 -27.77 -2.07
CA THR A 325 8.30 -27.52 -1.72
C THR A 325 8.19 -26.81 -0.36
N HIS A 326 8.86 -27.30 0.67
CA HIS A 326 8.85 -26.67 1.98
C HIS A 326 9.50 -25.28 1.97
N ARG A 327 10.55 -25.08 1.18
CA ARG A 327 11.16 -23.75 0.96
C ARG A 327 10.23 -22.78 0.24
N LEU A 328 9.47 -23.27 -0.75
CA LEU A 328 8.43 -22.46 -1.39
C LEU A 328 7.41 -21.98 -0.36
N VAL A 329 6.84 -22.90 0.43
CA VAL A 329 5.84 -22.58 1.44
C VAL A 329 6.38 -21.54 2.43
N ALA A 330 7.56 -21.75 3.01
CA ALA A 330 8.17 -20.81 3.95
C ALA A 330 8.41 -19.44 3.32
N ARG A 331 8.96 -19.40 2.10
CA ARG A 331 9.23 -18.17 1.36
C ARG A 331 7.95 -17.39 1.08
N ILE A 332 6.93 -18.05 0.55
CA ILE A 332 5.68 -17.38 0.15
C ILE A 332 4.92 -16.85 1.38
N THR A 333 4.94 -17.61 2.48
CA THR A 333 4.36 -17.16 3.75
C THR A 333 5.00 -15.82 4.21
N ASP A 334 6.34 -15.78 4.26
CA ASP A 334 7.08 -14.58 4.63
C ASP A 334 6.87 -13.40 3.66
N GLU A 335 6.84 -13.68 2.35
CA GLU A 335 6.64 -12.66 1.32
C GLU A 335 5.22 -12.08 1.35
N TYR A 336 4.19 -12.88 1.63
CA TYR A 336 2.83 -12.39 1.82
C TYR A 336 2.68 -11.55 3.09
N ASP A 337 3.28 -11.96 4.19
CA ASP A 337 3.29 -11.20 5.43
C ASP A 337 3.93 -9.82 5.26
N ARG A 338 4.93 -9.71 4.39
CA ARG A 338 5.63 -8.45 4.07
C ARG A 338 5.03 -7.69 2.89
N TRP A 339 3.99 -8.18 2.26
CA TRP A 339 3.39 -7.60 1.05
C TRP A 339 4.35 -7.53 -0.15
N SER A 340 5.28 -8.47 -0.23
CA SER A 340 6.28 -8.60 -1.30
C SER A 340 5.75 -9.48 -2.43
N TYR A 341 4.61 -9.13 -3.01
CA TYR A 341 3.91 -9.97 -3.98
C TYR A 341 4.70 -10.23 -5.26
N ASN A 342 5.50 -9.27 -5.72
CA ASN A 342 6.32 -9.42 -6.91
C ASN A 342 7.36 -10.54 -6.75
N THR A 343 7.96 -10.68 -5.58
CA THR A 343 8.90 -11.76 -5.28
C THR A 343 8.20 -13.09 -5.04
N ALA A 344 6.99 -13.07 -4.46
CA ALA A 344 6.15 -14.26 -4.33
C ALA A 344 5.84 -14.88 -5.71
N ILE A 345 5.43 -14.05 -6.68
CA ILE A 345 5.16 -14.54 -8.05
C ILE A 345 6.43 -15.06 -8.74
N ALA A 346 7.57 -14.40 -8.53
CA ALA A 346 8.85 -14.95 -8.99
C ALA A 346 9.12 -16.33 -8.37
N GLY A 347 8.82 -16.52 -7.09
CA GLY A 347 8.91 -17.81 -6.40
C GLY A 347 8.04 -18.90 -7.05
N PHE A 348 6.79 -18.58 -7.41
CA PHE A 348 5.93 -19.51 -8.15
C PHE A 348 6.53 -19.90 -9.51
N MET A 349 7.06 -18.94 -10.25
CA MET A 349 7.67 -19.20 -11.56
C MET A 349 8.93 -20.04 -11.44
N GLU A 350 9.80 -19.75 -10.48
CA GLU A 350 11.01 -20.51 -10.18
C GLU A 350 10.68 -21.94 -9.78
N PHE A 351 9.73 -22.14 -8.89
CA PHE A 351 9.30 -23.46 -8.44
C PHE A 351 8.64 -24.26 -9.57
N THR A 352 7.77 -23.64 -10.36
CA THR A 352 7.19 -24.25 -11.56
C THR A 352 8.29 -24.71 -12.53
N ASN A 353 9.34 -23.91 -12.77
CA ASN A 353 10.48 -24.32 -13.57
C ASN A 353 11.22 -25.52 -12.96
N THR A 354 11.31 -25.60 -11.65
CA THR A 354 11.92 -26.74 -10.96
C THR A 354 11.08 -28.00 -11.15
N LEU A 355 9.75 -27.91 -11.02
CA LEU A 355 8.86 -29.05 -11.29
C LEU A 355 8.91 -29.50 -12.76
N TYR A 356 9.00 -28.56 -13.73
CA TYR A 356 9.15 -28.92 -15.13
C TYR A 356 10.44 -29.68 -15.42
N ARG A 357 11.56 -29.32 -14.79
CA ARG A 357 12.82 -30.06 -14.89
C ARG A 357 12.70 -31.45 -14.27
N TYR A 358 11.99 -31.56 -13.16
CA TYR A 358 11.77 -32.80 -12.46
C TYR A 358 10.92 -33.78 -13.29
N VAL A 359 9.82 -33.34 -13.88
CA VAL A 359 8.96 -34.20 -14.72
C VAL A 359 9.59 -34.58 -16.05
N GLN A 360 10.62 -33.86 -16.49
CA GLN A 360 11.37 -34.15 -17.74
C GLN A 360 12.68 -34.89 -17.49
N ALA A 361 12.98 -35.27 -16.25
CA ALA A 361 14.15 -36.08 -15.96
C ALA A 361 14.00 -37.53 -16.47
N ASP A 362 15.10 -38.18 -16.85
CA ASP A 362 15.12 -39.51 -17.45
C ASP A 362 14.46 -40.58 -16.55
N ASP A 363 14.58 -40.40 -15.22
CA ASP A 363 14.01 -41.34 -14.23
C ASP A 363 12.50 -41.12 -13.98
N GLY A 364 11.91 -40.05 -14.56
CA GLY A 364 10.54 -39.64 -14.31
C GLY A 364 10.30 -39.14 -12.87
N PRO A 365 9.18 -38.45 -12.60
CA PRO A 365 8.85 -37.96 -11.28
C PRO A 365 8.29 -39.07 -10.39
N HIS A 366 8.52 -38.99 -9.07
CA HIS A 366 7.79 -39.82 -8.10
C HIS A 366 6.38 -39.26 -7.92
N THR A 367 5.36 -40.11 -8.06
CA THR A 367 3.95 -39.72 -8.10
C THR A 367 3.54 -38.89 -6.87
N ASP A 368 3.78 -39.41 -5.67
CA ASP A 368 3.34 -38.77 -4.43
C ASP A 368 4.11 -37.47 -4.16
N THR A 369 5.40 -37.42 -4.52
CA THR A 369 6.23 -36.22 -4.36
C THR A 369 5.76 -35.09 -5.28
N LEU A 370 5.51 -35.44 -6.55
CA LEU A 370 5.01 -34.45 -7.52
C LEU A 370 3.61 -33.98 -7.13
N ASP A 371 2.75 -34.90 -6.70
CA ASP A 371 1.37 -34.62 -6.30
C ASP A 371 1.32 -33.64 -5.11
N ALA A 372 2.10 -33.89 -4.06
CA ALA A 372 2.23 -33.02 -2.89
C ALA A 372 2.84 -31.64 -3.24
N ALA A 373 3.82 -31.63 -4.15
CA ALA A 373 4.45 -30.37 -4.59
C ALA A 373 3.49 -29.45 -5.37
N ILE A 374 2.65 -30.05 -6.21
CA ILE A 374 1.61 -29.32 -6.95
C ILE A 374 0.53 -28.80 -6.01
N ASP A 375 0.09 -29.61 -5.05
CA ASP A 375 -0.91 -29.16 -4.08
C ASP A 375 -0.41 -27.98 -3.26
N ALA A 376 0.81 -28.05 -2.75
CA ALA A 376 1.42 -26.92 -2.05
C ALA A 376 1.51 -25.66 -2.94
N LEU A 377 1.91 -25.82 -4.22
CA LEU A 377 1.94 -24.69 -5.16
C LEU A 377 0.55 -24.08 -5.35
N LEU A 378 -0.49 -24.88 -5.56
CA LEU A 378 -1.87 -24.40 -5.75
C LEU A 378 -2.39 -23.68 -4.51
N GLN A 379 -2.11 -24.20 -3.30
CA GLN A 379 -2.52 -23.58 -2.05
C GLN A 379 -1.87 -22.20 -1.87
N VAL A 380 -0.54 -22.11 -2.01
CA VAL A 380 0.15 -20.83 -1.79
C VAL A 380 -0.07 -19.82 -2.94
N MET A 381 -0.43 -20.29 -4.14
CA MET A 381 -0.73 -19.44 -5.29
C MET A 381 -2.20 -18.97 -5.32
N ALA A 382 -3.12 -19.63 -4.62
CA ALA A 382 -4.55 -19.35 -4.65
C ALA A 382 -4.90 -17.87 -4.33
N PRO A 383 -4.28 -17.18 -3.36
CA PRO A 383 -4.56 -15.78 -3.13
C PRO A 383 -4.24 -14.87 -4.33
N ALA A 384 -3.25 -15.22 -5.14
CA ALA A 384 -2.84 -14.44 -6.31
C ALA A 384 -3.60 -14.83 -7.60
N ALA A 385 -3.85 -16.12 -7.82
CA ALA A 385 -4.55 -16.67 -8.99
C ALA A 385 -5.70 -17.59 -8.57
N PRO A 386 -6.77 -17.04 -7.96
CA PRO A 386 -7.81 -17.84 -7.31
C PRO A 386 -8.61 -18.73 -8.26
N HIS A 387 -8.89 -18.29 -9.47
CA HIS A 387 -9.75 -19.06 -10.38
C HIS A 387 -9.05 -20.30 -10.90
N LEU A 388 -7.81 -20.17 -11.35
CA LEU A 388 -7.02 -21.30 -11.82
C LEU A 388 -6.77 -22.31 -10.69
N CYS A 389 -6.40 -21.83 -9.51
CA CYS A 389 -6.11 -22.71 -8.38
C CYS A 389 -7.36 -23.41 -7.86
N ALA A 390 -8.52 -22.75 -7.84
CA ALA A 390 -9.77 -23.36 -7.43
C ALA A 390 -10.20 -24.48 -8.40
N GLU A 391 -10.15 -24.22 -9.69
CA GLU A 391 -10.51 -25.22 -10.71
C GLU A 391 -9.60 -26.45 -10.66
N LEU A 392 -8.28 -26.24 -10.65
CA LEU A 392 -7.31 -27.33 -10.55
C LEU A 392 -7.45 -28.11 -9.24
N TRP A 393 -7.72 -27.44 -8.13
CA TRP A 393 -7.92 -28.10 -6.84
C TRP A 393 -9.17 -28.98 -6.85
N GLU A 394 -10.29 -28.46 -7.36
CA GLU A 394 -11.54 -29.21 -7.47
C GLU A 394 -11.34 -30.47 -8.35
N MET A 395 -10.66 -30.33 -9.49
CA MET A 395 -10.35 -31.45 -10.38
C MET A 395 -9.47 -32.53 -9.73
N ARG A 396 -8.54 -32.15 -8.86
CA ARG A 396 -7.54 -33.03 -8.26
C ARG A 396 -7.98 -33.65 -6.92
N ARG A 397 -8.63 -32.83 -6.08
CA ARG A 397 -8.94 -33.15 -4.67
C ARG A 397 -10.44 -33.12 -4.35
N GLY A 398 -11.22 -32.41 -5.17
CA GLY A 398 -12.56 -32.01 -4.81
C GLY A 398 -12.56 -30.87 -3.77
N GLY A 399 -13.70 -30.25 -3.57
CA GLY A 399 -13.83 -29.16 -2.59
C GLY A 399 -13.16 -27.84 -3.05
N HIS A 400 -12.74 -27.03 -2.10
CA HIS A 400 -12.34 -25.65 -2.35
C HIS A 400 -10.99 -25.32 -1.73
N VAL A 401 -9.99 -25.00 -2.52
CA VAL A 401 -8.63 -24.66 -2.07
C VAL A 401 -8.58 -23.55 -1.01
N HIS A 402 -9.49 -22.59 -1.09
CA HIS A 402 -9.55 -21.46 -0.16
C HIS A 402 -10.16 -21.81 1.22
N LEU A 403 -10.70 -23.01 1.39
CA LEU A 403 -11.15 -23.55 2.68
C LEU A 403 -10.11 -24.47 3.33
N GLU A 404 -9.06 -24.81 2.61
CA GLU A 404 -7.97 -25.63 3.14
C GLU A 404 -7.10 -24.79 4.10
N ALA A 405 -6.48 -25.49 5.04
CA ALA A 405 -5.49 -24.84 5.91
C ALA A 405 -4.28 -24.36 5.09
N TRP A 406 -3.73 -23.21 5.48
CA TRP A 406 -2.47 -22.76 4.88
C TRP A 406 -1.36 -23.81 5.13
N PRO A 407 -0.58 -24.17 4.10
CA PRO A 407 0.43 -25.23 4.27
C PRO A 407 1.56 -24.76 5.18
N GLU A 408 2.07 -25.68 6.01
CA GLU A 408 3.17 -25.41 6.93
C GLU A 408 4.48 -26.00 6.40
N ALA A 409 5.55 -25.21 6.50
CA ALA A 409 6.88 -25.69 6.16
C ALA A 409 7.50 -26.47 7.32
N ASP A 410 8.05 -27.65 7.03
CA ASP A 410 8.84 -28.40 8.01
C ASP A 410 10.21 -27.72 8.20
N PRO A 411 10.53 -27.20 9.41
CA PRO A 411 11.80 -26.52 9.66
C PRO A 411 13.02 -27.39 9.39
N ALA A 412 12.93 -28.72 9.55
CA ALA A 412 14.03 -29.64 9.29
C ALA A 412 14.40 -29.69 7.81
N LYS A 413 13.44 -29.44 6.91
CA LYS A 413 13.63 -29.40 5.46
C LYS A 413 14.10 -28.05 4.92
N LEU A 414 14.13 -27.02 5.77
CA LEU A 414 14.63 -25.69 5.40
C LEU A 414 16.15 -25.57 5.59
N VAL A 415 16.76 -26.46 6.33
CA VAL A 415 18.20 -26.47 6.57
C VAL A 415 18.89 -27.14 5.37
N ASP A 416 19.88 -26.45 4.82
CA ASP A 416 20.74 -27.05 3.80
C ASP A 416 21.72 -28.03 4.46
N ASP A 417 21.73 -29.28 4.01
CA ASP A 417 22.74 -30.27 4.42
C ASP A 417 24.12 -29.86 3.89
N THR A 418 24.16 -29.16 2.77
CA THR A 418 25.38 -28.67 2.13
C THR A 418 25.29 -27.17 1.80
N VAL A 419 26.41 -26.50 1.76
CA VAL A 419 26.52 -25.10 1.31
C VAL A 419 27.70 -24.96 0.34
N THR A 420 27.60 -24.03 -0.59
CA THR A 420 28.74 -23.70 -1.47
C THR A 420 29.77 -22.88 -0.70
N MET A 421 30.89 -23.50 -0.39
CA MET A 421 32.08 -22.81 0.16
C MET A 421 32.82 -22.10 -0.98
N VAL A 422 32.97 -20.79 -0.88
CA VAL A 422 33.77 -19.98 -1.81
C VAL A 422 35.20 -19.94 -1.33
N ILE A 423 36.14 -20.35 -2.20
CA ILE A 423 37.56 -20.30 -1.89
C ILE A 423 38.25 -19.18 -2.69
N GLN A 424 38.92 -18.30 -1.98
CA GLN A 424 39.63 -17.15 -2.53
C GLN A 424 41.14 -17.29 -2.30
N VAL A 425 41.91 -16.70 -3.22
CA VAL A 425 43.36 -16.44 -3.03
C VAL A 425 43.57 -14.92 -3.22
N ASN A 426 44.06 -14.25 -2.19
CA ASN A 426 44.23 -12.78 -2.15
C ASN A 426 42.94 -12.04 -2.55
N GLY A 427 41.77 -12.49 -2.03
CA GLY A 427 40.46 -11.89 -2.26
C GLY A 427 39.82 -12.19 -3.65
N LYS A 428 40.50 -12.94 -4.53
CA LYS A 428 39.97 -13.37 -5.81
C LYS A 428 39.45 -14.79 -5.73
N VAL A 429 38.19 -15.02 -6.12
CA VAL A 429 37.56 -16.37 -6.15
C VAL A 429 38.36 -17.28 -7.09
N ARG A 430 38.74 -18.46 -6.57
CA ARG A 430 39.45 -19.49 -7.32
C ARG A 430 38.66 -20.76 -7.44
N ASP A 431 37.91 -21.13 -6.41
CA ASP A 431 37.10 -22.34 -6.43
C ASP A 431 35.77 -22.14 -5.70
N ARG A 432 34.84 -23.08 -5.96
CA ARG A 432 33.57 -23.23 -5.25
C ARG A 432 33.35 -24.72 -5.04
N VAL A 433 33.15 -25.12 -3.79
CA VAL A 433 33.01 -26.52 -3.41
C VAL A 433 31.79 -26.69 -2.54
N GLU A 434 30.95 -27.67 -2.85
CA GLU A 434 29.85 -28.06 -1.97
C GLU A 434 30.39 -28.81 -0.75
N VAL A 435 30.04 -28.29 0.44
CA VAL A 435 30.51 -28.79 1.72
C VAL A 435 29.35 -28.93 2.70
N PRO A 436 29.41 -29.81 3.70
CA PRO A 436 28.42 -29.91 4.74
C PRO A 436 28.19 -28.54 5.43
N ALA A 437 26.94 -28.21 5.75
CA ALA A 437 26.57 -26.93 6.35
C ALA A 437 27.14 -26.78 7.78
N ASP A 438 27.45 -27.85 8.43
CA ASP A 438 28.07 -27.95 9.76
C ASP A 438 29.59 -28.09 9.72
N LEU A 439 30.22 -27.93 8.54
CA LEU A 439 31.67 -28.03 8.37
C LEU A 439 32.39 -27.05 9.28
N ASP A 440 33.30 -27.56 10.11
CA ASP A 440 34.11 -26.76 11.00
C ASP A 440 35.23 -25.98 10.28
N GLU A 441 35.82 -25.00 10.97
CA GLU A 441 36.87 -24.14 10.40
C GLU A 441 38.12 -24.92 9.98
N ALA A 442 38.51 -25.93 10.73
CA ALA A 442 39.71 -26.75 10.44
C ALA A 442 39.52 -27.61 9.19
N ALA A 443 38.35 -28.24 9.06
CA ALA A 443 37.99 -29.01 7.89
C ALA A 443 37.83 -28.11 6.63
N ALA A 444 37.24 -26.90 6.80
CA ALA A 444 37.10 -25.93 5.72
C ALA A 444 38.46 -25.44 5.22
N GLU A 445 39.41 -25.18 6.13
CA GLU A 445 40.78 -24.80 5.79
C GLU A 445 41.51 -25.92 5.03
N ALA A 446 41.40 -27.15 5.55
CA ALA A 446 42.02 -28.31 4.92
C ALA A 446 41.52 -28.56 3.48
N LEU A 447 40.19 -28.48 3.28
CA LEU A 447 39.58 -28.61 1.95
C LEU A 447 40.01 -27.49 1.00
N ALA A 448 40.10 -26.27 1.49
CA ALA A 448 40.50 -25.11 0.68
C ALA A 448 41.96 -25.24 0.23
N LEU A 449 42.85 -25.67 1.12
CA LEU A 449 44.27 -25.87 0.81
C LEU A 449 44.54 -27.08 -0.07
N ALA A 450 43.65 -28.05 -0.09
CA ALA A 450 43.72 -29.25 -0.95
C ALA A 450 43.15 -29.03 -2.36
N SER A 451 42.46 -27.90 -2.62
CA SER A 451 41.87 -27.64 -3.94
C SER A 451 42.98 -27.45 -5.00
N ASP A 452 42.89 -28.17 -6.09
CA ASP A 452 43.83 -28.08 -7.23
C ASP A 452 43.88 -26.66 -7.80
N LYS A 453 42.75 -25.98 -7.85
CA LYS A 453 42.63 -24.59 -8.35
C LYS A 453 43.31 -23.59 -7.41
N VAL A 454 43.27 -23.85 -6.11
CA VAL A 454 43.96 -23.05 -5.11
C VAL A 454 45.46 -23.32 -5.19
N LEU A 455 45.89 -24.57 -5.25
CA LEU A 455 47.29 -24.95 -5.39
C LEU A 455 47.90 -24.36 -6.65
N ALA A 456 47.20 -24.42 -7.76
CA ALA A 456 47.64 -23.77 -9.02
C ALA A 456 47.76 -22.21 -8.86
N ALA A 457 46.83 -21.58 -8.11
CA ALA A 457 46.85 -20.15 -7.86
C ALA A 457 47.95 -19.71 -6.89
N LEU A 458 48.41 -20.61 -6.00
CA LEU A 458 49.53 -20.40 -5.09
C LEU A 458 50.89 -20.50 -5.81
N ALA A 459 50.97 -21.19 -6.95
CA ALA A 459 52.15 -21.34 -7.77
C ALA A 459 53.42 -21.77 -6.94
N GLY A 460 53.24 -22.59 -5.94
CA GLY A 460 54.29 -23.05 -5.02
C GLY A 460 54.56 -22.07 -3.84
N GLY A 461 53.84 -20.99 -3.73
CA GLY A 461 53.91 -20.07 -2.58
C GLY A 461 53.28 -20.68 -1.33
N VAL A 462 53.84 -20.33 -0.16
CA VAL A 462 53.32 -20.75 1.13
C VAL A 462 52.35 -19.70 1.65
N PRO A 463 51.15 -20.09 2.09
CA PRO A 463 50.17 -19.17 2.67
C PRO A 463 50.77 -18.42 3.90
N ARG A 464 50.68 -17.12 3.92
CA ARG A 464 51.00 -16.29 5.09
C ARG A 464 49.93 -16.35 6.15
N ARG A 465 48.66 -16.42 5.68
CA ARG A 465 47.49 -16.44 6.57
C ARG A 465 46.31 -17.09 5.79
N VAL A 466 45.53 -17.89 6.50
CA VAL A 466 44.23 -18.37 6.01
C VAL A 466 43.14 -17.75 6.87
N ILE A 467 42.16 -17.12 6.22
CA ILE A 467 41.00 -16.51 6.88
C ILE A 467 39.82 -17.43 6.57
N VAL A 468 39.34 -18.12 7.58
CA VAL A 468 38.22 -19.05 7.48
C VAL A 468 36.97 -18.40 8.06
N ARG A 469 35.88 -18.54 7.33
CA ARG A 469 34.51 -18.25 7.78
C ARG A 469 33.64 -19.43 7.37
N ALA A 470 33.87 -20.53 8.08
CA ALA A 470 33.15 -21.77 7.81
C ALA A 470 31.63 -21.59 7.96
N PRO A 471 30.84 -22.34 7.18
CA PRO A 471 31.25 -23.15 6.03
C PRO A 471 31.30 -22.39 4.70
N LYS A 472 31.11 -21.05 4.68
CA LYS A 472 30.80 -20.28 3.46
C LYS A 472 32.01 -19.72 2.72
N LEU A 473 33.12 -19.43 3.41
CA LEU A 473 34.25 -18.71 2.80
C LEU A 473 35.59 -19.12 3.42
N VAL A 474 36.54 -19.40 2.56
CA VAL A 474 37.97 -19.44 2.92
C VAL A 474 38.76 -18.52 2.01
N ASN A 475 39.58 -17.64 2.59
CA ASN A 475 40.46 -16.77 1.83
C ASN A 475 41.94 -17.03 2.24
N VAL A 476 42.70 -17.55 1.28
CA VAL A 476 44.13 -17.85 1.41
C VAL A 476 44.91 -16.61 1.01
N VAL A 477 45.71 -16.06 1.94
CA VAL A 477 46.55 -14.87 1.69
C VAL A 477 48.00 -15.34 1.56
N VAL A 478 48.66 -14.96 0.48
CA VAL A 478 50.05 -15.30 0.15
C VAL A 478 50.94 -14.07 0.37
#